data_a523e977522ca57ce470fc44186998b9
#
_entry.id   a523e977522ca57ce470fc44186998b9
#
_cell.length_a   1.000
_cell.length_b   1.000
_cell.length_c   1.000
_cell.angle_alpha   90.00
_cell.angle_beta   90.00
_cell.angle_gamma   90.00
#
_symmetry.space_group_name_H-M   'P 1'
#
loop_
_entity.id
_entity.type
_entity.pdbx_description
1 polymer ?
#
loop_
_entity_poly.entity_id
_entity_poly.type
_entity_poly.pdbx_seq_one_letter_code
_entity_poly.pdbx_strand_id
1 'polypeptide(L)'
;MKKYSLIYIVSMICFLVIAPSCTDMDEDTTGQMVSNDFYADPSLIPQAVGAAYAELQAYQNHWGVWGLQTVSSDECVVPTRAPGNDWYDGGVWQDFHRHQWQYNLDALNNVWISVCAGITTCNRVVYDLDTYKEEMDVDIYNKYRAETVILRCFYYSILLDLFGNVPYIDTYESEITASPQTSRPELYQKVVDCILDNM
;
A
#
# COMPACT_ATOMS: atom_id res chain seq x y z
N MET A 1 21.31 -54.03 -38.18
CA MET A 1 21.34 -52.91 -37.23
C MET A 1 20.41 -51.75 -37.60
N LYS A 2 20.21 -51.38 -38.85
CA LYS A 2 19.32 -50.26 -39.25
C LYS A 2 17.81 -50.45 -39.00
N LYS A 3 17.29 -51.67 -38.99
CA LYS A 3 15.83 -51.97 -38.79
C LYS A 3 15.37 -51.73 -37.35
N TYR A 4 16.20 -51.97 -36.36
CA TYR A 4 15.84 -51.77 -34.95
C TYR A 4 15.90 -50.29 -34.55
N SER A 5 16.78 -49.51 -35.17
CA SER A 5 16.86 -48.05 -34.91
C SER A 5 15.57 -47.31 -35.30
N LEU A 6 14.91 -47.72 -36.39
CA LEU A 6 13.67 -47.12 -36.83
C LEU A 6 12.50 -47.43 -35.83
N ILE A 7 12.46 -48.67 -35.30
CA ILE A 7 11.46 -49.09 -34.35
C ILE A 7 11.58 -48.33 -33.03
N TYR A 8 12.79 -48.07 -32.53
CA TYR A 8 13.04 -47.27 -31.33
C TYR A 8 12.64 -45.80 -31.53
N ILE A 9 12.91 -45.23 -32.70
CA ILE A 9 12.53 -43.85 -33.04
C ILE A 9 11.00 -43.72 -33.09
N VAL A 10 10.30 -44.65 -33.74
CA VAL A 10 8.83 -44.67 -33.83
C VAL A 10 8.22 -44.89 -32.45
N SER A 11 8.76 -45.78 -31.62
CA SER A 11 8.30 -45.98 -30.24
C SER A 11 8.49 -44.76 -29.36
N MET A 12 9.62 -44.06 -29.50
CA MET A 12 9.91 -42.81 -28.76
C MET A 12 8.97 -41.67 -29.17
N ILE A 13 8.65 -41.56 -30.47
CA ILE A 13 7.68 -40.58 -30.98
C ILE A 13 6.27 -40.90 -30.49
N CYS A 14 5.84 -42.16 -30.50
CA CYS A 14 4.53 -42.56 -29.93
C CYS A 14 4.45 -42.29 -28.42
N PHE A 15 5.52 -42.44 -27.66
CA PHE A 15 5.53 -42.15 -26.22
C PHE A 15 5.41 -40.65 -25.94
N LEU A 16 5.96 -39.78 -26.81
CA LEU A 16 5.84 -38.32 -26.71
C LEU A 16 4.42 -37.79 -27.05
N VAL A 17 3.66 -38.52 -27.84
CA VAL A 17 2.30 -38.11 -28.25
C VAL A 17 1.21 -38.56 -27.23
N ILE A 18 1.52 -39.55 -26.37
CA ILE A 18 0.58 -40.12 -25.39
C ILE A 18 0.76 -39.48 -23.98
N ALA A 19 1.67 -38.58 -23.79
CA ALA A 19 1.72 -37.82 -22.55
C ALA A 19 0.47 -36.93 -22.48
N PRO A 20 -0.58 -37.26 -21.69
CA PRO A 20 -1.67 -36.35 -21.46
C PRO A 20 -1.06 -35.12 -20.72
N SER A 21 -0.82 -34.07 -21.46
CA SER A 21 -0.60 -32.78 -20.85
C SER A 21 -1.90 -32.44 -20.14
N CYS A 22 -1.90 -32.46 -18.82
CA CYS A 22 -2.95 -31.82 -18.04
C CYS A 22 -2.87 -30.32 -18.33
N THR A 23 -3.58 -29.89 -19.36
CA THR A 23 -3.75 -28.48 -19.73
C THR A 23 -5.05 -27.92 -19.19
N ASP A 24 -5.59 -28.52 -18.13
CA ASP A 24 -6.65 -27.90 -17.38
C ASP A 24 -6.02 -26.77 -16.57
N MET A 25 -6.13 -25.54 -17.12
CA MET A 25 -5.70 -24.30 -16.49
C MET A 25 -6.89 -23.58 -15.83
N ASP A 26 -8.03 -24.24 -15.74
CA ASP A 26 -9.14 -23.70 -14.95
C ASP A 26 -8.75 -23.73 -13.48
N GLU A 27 -8.54 -22.56 -12.92
CA GLU A 27 -8.18 -22.39 -11.52
C GLU A 27 -9.39 -22.79 -10.66
N ASP A 28 -9.22 -23.83 -9.85
CA ASP A 28 -10.25 -24.23 -8.88
C ASP A 28 -10.26 -23.20 -7.75
N THR A 29 -11.19 -22.26 -7.81
CA THR A 29 -11.39 -21.22 -6.81
C THR A 29 -12.10 -21.71 -5.55
N THR A 30 -12.20 -23.04 -5.35
CA THR A 30 -12.86 -23.64 -4.18
C THR A 30 -12.20 -23.12 -2.90
N GLY A 31 -12.95 -22.34 -2.13
CA GLY A 31 -12.48 -21.71 -0.88
C GLY A 31 -11.78 -20.37 -1.04
N GLN A 32 -11.69 -19.83 -2.24
CA GLN A 32 -11.27 -18.46 -2.50
C GLN A 32 -12.45 -17.61 -2.97
N MET A 33 -12.62 -16.43 -2.42
CA MET A 33 -13.61 -15.48 -2.87
C MET A 33 -13.05 -14.70 -4.06
N VAL A 34 -13.72 -14.77 -5.21
CA VAL A 34 -13.36 -13.98 -6.40
C VAL A 34 -13.77 -12.53 -6.19
N SER A 35 -13.04 -11.60 -6.81
CA SER A 35 -13.26 -10.16 -6.64
C SER A 35 -14.70 -9.74 -6.98
N ASN A 36 -15.31 -10.31 -8.03
CA ASN A 36 -16.69 -10.03 -8.40
C ASN A 36 -17.67 -10.35 -7.26
N ASP A 37 -17.55 -11.53 -6.66
CA ASP A 37 -18.43 -11.96 -5.56
C ASP A 37 -18.18 -11.12 -4.30
N PHE A 38 -16.93 -10.69 -4.08
CA PHE A 38 -16.57 -9.83 -2.96
C PHE A 38 -17.23 -8.46 -3.05
N TYR A 39 -17.15 -7.80 -4.21
CA TYR A 39 -17.70 -6.45 -4.38
C TYR A 39 -19.22 -6.45 -4.65
N ALA A 40 -19.80 -7.59 -5.03
CA ALA A 40 -21.25 -7.77 -5.11
C ALA A 40 -21.94 -7.88 -3.72
N ASP A 41 -21.18 -8.23 -2.67
CA ASP A 41 -21.71 -8.29 -1.29
C ASP A 41 -21.40 -7.00 -0.53
N PRO A 42 -22.43 -6.13 -0.27
CA PRO A 42 -22.22 -4.87 0.44
C PRO A 42 -21.63 -5.01 1.85
N SER A 43 -21.77 -6.19 2.47
CA SER A 43 -21.24 -6.44 3.82
C SER A 43 -19.73 -6.62 3.85
N LEU A 44 -19.11 -6.90 2.69
CA LEU A 44 -17.68 -7.13 2.55
C LEU A 44 -16.90 -5.85 2.16
N ILE A 45 -17.55 -4.88 1.53
CA ILE A 45 -16.90 -3.63 1.11
C ILE A 45 -16.19 -2.91 2.26
N PRO A 46 -16.74 -2.83 3.49
CA PRO A 46 -16.04 -2.26 4.64
C PRO A 46 -14.70 -2.92 4.95
N GLN A 47 -14.51 -4.19 4.59
CA GLN A 47 -13.26 -4.91 4.80
C GLN A 47 -12.16 -4.43 3.83
N ALA A 48 -12.53 -4.15 2.57
CA ALA A 48 -11.59 -3.56 1.60
C ALA A 48 -11.13 -2.17 2.06
N VAL A 49 -12.07 -1.32 2.48
CA VAL A 49 -11.78 0.01 3.00
C VAL A 49 -11.00 -0.09 4.32
N GLY A 50 -11.34 -1.05 5.19
CA GLY A 50 -10.63 -1.34 6.43
C GLY A 50 -9.15 -1.64 6.22
N ALA A 51 -8.78 -2.30 5.12
CA ALA A 51 -7.39 -2.54 4.76
C ALA A 51 -6.62 -1.22 4.53
N ALA A 52 -7.27 -0.20 3.97
CA ALA A 52 -6.66 1.12 3.78
C ALA A 52 -6.43 1.87 5.12
N TYR A 53 -7.22 1.57 6.16
CA TYR A 53 -7.01 2.12 7.51
C TYR A 53 -5.89 1.43 8.29
N ALA A 54 -5.50 0.22 7.91
CA ALA A 54 -4.52 -0.57 8.68
C ALA A 54 -3.17 0.17 8.83
N GLU A 55 -2.75 0.90 7.80
CA GLU A 55 -1.49 1.65 7.82
C GLU A 55 -1.51 2.87 8.77
N LEU A 56 -2.68 3.29 9.27
CA LEU A 56 -2.77 4.34 10.31
C LEU A 56 -2.16 3.89 11.64
N GLN A 57 -1.91 2.60 11.84
CA GLN A 57 -1.17 2.11 13.01
C GLN A 57 0.22 2.78 13.08
N ALA A 58 0.85 3.05 11.94
CA ALA A 58 2.12 3.76 11.90
C ALA A 58 2.03 5.20 12.40
N TYR A 59 0.85 5.80 12.41
CA TYR A 59 0.65 7.13 12.97
C TYR A 59 0.85 7.16 14.48
N GLN A 60 0.38 6.15 15.20
CA GLN A 60 0.37 6.10 16.67
C GLN A 60 1.63 5.46 17.28
N ASN A 61 2.49 4.86 16.48
CA ASN A 61 3.70 4.19 16.94
C ASN A 61 4.79 5.22 17.28
N HIS A 62 5.61 4.94 18.30
CA HIS A 62 6.75 5.80 18.63
C HIS A 62 7.81 5.84 17.50
N TRP A 63 7.96 4.78 16.70
CA TRP A 63 8.73 4.77 15.45
C TRP A 63 7.96 5.32 14.25
N GLY A 64 6.78 5.90 14.48
CA GLY A 64 5.89 6.47 13.49
C GLY A 64 5.78 8.00 13.61
N VAL A 65 4.70 8.53 13.01
CA VAL A 65 4.45 9.98 12.93
C VAL A 65 4.40 10.62 14.32
N TRP A 66 3.71 9.98 15.26
CA TRP A 66 3.59 10.51 16.63
C TRP A 66 4.95 10.70 17.29
N GLY A 67 5.83 9.70 17.22
CA GLY A 67 7.17 9.80 17.81
C GLY A 67 8.01 10.91 17.18
N LEU A 68 7.99 11.02 15.84
CA LEU A 68 8.71 12.06 15.12
C LEU A 68 8.24 13.47 15.51
N GLN A 69 6.93 13.70 15.51
CA GLN A 69 6.36 15.02 15.81
C GLN A 69 6.49 15.39 17.28
N THR A 70 6.16 14.46 18.19
CA THR A 70 6.13 14.75 19.64
C THR A 70 7.53 14.95 20.21
N VAL A 71 8.50 14.10 19.81
CA VAL A 71 9.86 14.17 20.35
C VAL A 71 10.68 15.32 19.74
N SER A 72 10.35 15.76 18.53
CA SER A 72 11.00 16.92 17.91
C SER A 72 10.46 18.27 18.41
N SER A 73 9.39 18.24 19.21
CA SER A 73 8.82 19.42 19.86
C SER A 73 9.34 19.59 21.29
N ASP A 74 8.84 20.60 22.00
CA ASP A 74 9.09 20.82 23.42
C ASP A 74 8.05 20.16 24.34
N GLU A 75 7.09 19.42 23.76
CA GLU A 75 6.04 18.70 24.51
C GLU A 75 6.58 17.46 25.21
N CYS A 76 7.61 16.82 24.65
CA CYS A 76 8.15 15.57 25.16
C CYS A 76 9.67 15.54 25.03
N VAL A 77 10.32 15.06 26.08
CA VAL A 77 11.75 14.82 26.10
C VAL A 77 12.05 13.37 26.46
N VAL A 78 12.93 12.74 25.69
CA VAL A 78 13.46 11.42 26.03
C VAL A 78 14.73 11.63 26.85
N PRO A 79 14.73 11.29 28.16
CA PRO A 79 15.90 11.52 29.01
C PRO A 79 17.06 10.63 28.62
N THR A 80 18.27 11.06 28.90
CA THR A 80 19.47 10.24 28.72
C THR A 80 19.39 9.00 29.61
N ARG A 81 19.48 7.81 29.01
CA ARG A 81 19.44 6.52 29.69
C ARG A 81 20.59 5.64 29.21
N ALA A 82 20.93 4.63 29.99
CA ALA A 82 21.90 3.65 29.56
C ALA A 82 21.36 2.82 28.38
N PRO A 83 22.23 2.35 27.47
CA PRO A 83 21.83 1.48 26.37
C PRO A 83 21.02 0.26 26.87
N GLY A 84 19.95 -0.09 26.13
CA GLY A 84 19.05 -1.18 26.47
C GLY A 84 17.91 -0.83 27.42
N ASN A 85 17.82 0.43 27.88
CA ASN A 85 16.65 0.94 28.59
C ASN A 85 15.63 1.56 27.61
N ASP A 86 14.38 1.68 28.10
CA ASP A 86 13.26 2.19 27.31
C ASP A 86 13.61 3.47 26.55
N TRP A 87 13.26 3.51 25.28
CA TRP A 87 13.41 4.65 24.38
C TRP A 87 14.86 5.17 24.23
N TYR A 88 15.85 4.37 24.58
CA TYR A 88 17.23 4.74 24.26
C TYR A 88 17.49 4.72 22.74
N ASP A 89 17.11 3.63 22.08
CA ASP A 89 17.15 3.40 20.63
C ASP A 89 18.39 3.98 19.94
N GLY A 90 19.57 3.75 20.54
CA GLY A 90 20.83 4.32 20.03
C GLY A 90 21.00 5.83 20.19
N GLY A 91 20.09 6.50 20.90
CA GLY A 91 20.10 7.96 21.09
C GLY A 91 19.31 8.74 20.03
N VAL A 92 18.64 8.03 19.11
CA VAL A 92 17.91 8.66 17.98
C VAL A 92 16.87 9.68 18.43
N TRP A 93 16.12 9.39 19.50
CA TRP A 93 15.10 10.31 20.03
C TRP A 93 15.70 11.55 20.68
N GLN A 94 16.90 11.46 21.24
CA GLN A 94 17.64 12.59 21.75
C GLN A 94 18.13 13.47 20.61
N ASP A 95 18.52 12.88 19.48
CA ASP A 95 18.91 13.62 18.29
C ASP A 95 17.70 14.30 17.65
N PHE A 96 16.50 13.67 17.66
CA PHE A 96 15.25 14.31 17.26
C PHE A 96 14.95 15.53 18.13
N HIS A 97 15.02 15.42 19.44
CA HIS A 97 14.78 16.52 20.36
C HIS A 97 15.77 17.69 20.15
N ARG A 98 17.01 17.37 19.79
CA ARG A 98 18.06 18.39 19.50
C ARG A 98 18.02 18.91 18.08
N HIS A 99 17.10 18.45 17.23
CA HIS A 99 17.02 18.73 15.80
C HIS A 99 18.31 18.36 15.04
N GLN A 100 18.92 17.21 15.39
CA GLN A 100 20.17 16.71 14.83
C GLN A 100 19.98 15.42 14.01
N TRP A 101 18.77 15.19 13.52
CA TRP A 101 18.47 14.00 12.71
C TRP A 101 19.16 14.01 11.35
N GLN A 102 19.34 12.80 10.83
CA GLN A 102 19.87 12.55 9.49
C GLN A 102 18.77 11.98 8.59
N TYR A 103 18.87 12.23 7.29
CA TYR A 103 17.90 11.76 6.29
C TYR A 103 17.75 10.22 6.22
N ASN A 104 18.72 9.47 6.69
CA ASN A 104 18.78 7.99 6.66
C ASN A 104 18.34 7.34 7.99
N LEU A 105 17.66 8.06 8.86
CA LEU A 105 17.15 7.50 10.10
C LEU A 105 15.99 6.54 9.85
N ASP A 106 16.03 5.37 10.50
CA ASP A 106 15.02 4.32 10.35
C ASP A 106 13.60 4.82 10.66
N ALA A 107 13.44 5.69 11.65
CA ALA A 107 12.15 6.27 12.01
C ALA A 107 11.52 7.08 10.84
N LEU A 108 12.32 7.88 10.12
CA LEU A 108 11.87 8.62 8.93
C LEU A 108 11.49 7.66 7.80
N ASN A 109 12.31 6.65 7.56
CA ASN A 109 12.07 5.66 6.52
C ASN A 109 10.83 4.81 6.81
N ASN A 110 10.61 4.42 8.06
CA ASN A 110 9.42 3.67 8.47
C ASN A 110 8.13 4.47 8.21
N VAL A 111 8.10 5.75 8.55
CA VAL A 111 6.96 6.62 8.26
C VAL A 111 6.72 6.74 6.75
N TRP A 112 7.79 6.95 5.97
CA TRP A 112 7.69 7.02 4.52
C TRP A 112 7.07 5.75 3.93
N ILE A 113 7.59 4.58 4.29
CA ILE A 113 7.11 3.28 3.79
C ILE A 113 5.65 3.07 4.14
N SER A 114 5.27 3.24 5.41
CA SER A 114 3.90 2.99 5.87
C SER A 114 2.89 3.95 5.24
N VAL A 115 3.23 5.24 5.15
CA VAL A 115 2.32 6.22 4.55
C VAL A 115 2.17 5.99 3.04
N CYS A 116 3.26 5.65 2.33
CA CYS A 116 3.19 5.28 0.92
C CYS A 116 2.40 3.97 0.71
N ALA A 117 2.52 2.99 1.60
CA ALA A 117 1.71 1.78 1.57
C ALA A 117 0.21 2.11 1.74
N GLY A 118 -0.13 3.00 2.66
CA GLY A 118 -1.50 3.49 2.84
C GLY A 118 -2.06 4.17 1.59
N ILE A 119 -1.28 5.03 0.92
CA ILE A 119 -1.67 5.65 -0.35
C ILE A 119 -1.89 4.59 -1.44
N THR A 120 -0.97 3.63 -1.57
CA THR A 120 -1.08 2.56 -2.56
C THR A 120 -2.32 1.69 -2.31
N THR A 121 -2.60 1.36 -1.06
CA THR A 121 -3.79 0.60 -0.69
C THR A 121 -5.06 1.40 -0.98
N CYS A 122 -5.11 2.70 -0.67
CA CYS A 122 -6.23 3.55 -1.05
C CYS A 122 -6.44 3.58 -2.57
N ASN A 123 -5.36 3.74 -3.36
CA ASN A 123 -5.45 3.75 -4.82
C ASN A 123 -6.01 2.43 -5.35
N ARG A 124 -5.57 1.30 -4.80
CA ARG A 124 -6.09 -0.01 -5.17
C ARG A 124 -7.57 -0.14 -4.83
N VAL A 125 -7.98 0.22 -3.61
CA VAL A 125 -9.39 0.12 -3.19
C VAL A 125 -10.28 1.01 -4.06
N VAL A 126 -9.85 2.24 -4.40
CA VAL A 126 -10.59 3.12 -5.32
C VAL A 126 -10.70 2.49 -6.70
N TYR A 127 -9.61 1.94 -7.22
CA TYR A 127 -9.59 1.24 -8.51
C TYR A 127 -10.57 0.05 -8.54
N ASP A 128 -10.57 -0.77 -7.50
CA ASP A 128 -11.46 -1.91 -7.38
C ASP A 128 -12.93 -1.44 -7.27
N LEU A 129 -13.23 -0.45 -6.44
CA LEU A 129 -14.58 0.13 -6.35
C LEU A 129 -15.07 0.69 -7.70
N ASP A 130 -14.20 1.41 -8.43
CA ASP A 130 -14.52 1.97 -9.75
C ASP A 130 -14.71 0.86 -10.81
N THR A 131 -14.00 -0.26 -10.68
CA THR A 131 -14.11 -1.42 -11.58
C THR A 131 -15.43 -2.16 -11.40
N TYR A 132 -15.87 -2.35 -10.15
CA TYR A 132 -17.07 -3.13 -9.82
C TYR A 132 -18.29 -2.26 -9.47
N LYS A 133 -18.28 -0.98 -9.80
CA LYS A 133 -19.33 -0.01 -9.44
C LYS A 133 -20.75 -0.40 -9.92
N GLU A 134 -20.84 -1.07 -11.08
CA GLU A 134 -22.14 -1.50 -11.64
C GLU A 134 -22.79 -2.66 -10.87
N GLU A 135 -22.01 -3.35 -10.03
CA GLU A 135 -22.44 -4.46 -9.20
C GLU A 135 -22.86 -4.01 -7.79
N MET A 136 -22.61 -2.72 -7.46
CA MET A 136 -22.87 -2.13 -6.16
C MET A 136 -24.09 -1.20 -6.17
N ASP A 137 -24.70 -1.05 -4.99
CA ASP A 137 -25.61 0.05 -4.75
C ASP A 137 -24.86 1.39 -4.88
N VAL A 138 -25.47 2.37 -5.56
CA VAL A 138 -24.85 3.66 -5.86
C VAL A 138 -24.49 4.47 -4.61
N ASP A 139 -25.29 4.38 -3.55
CA ASP A 139 -25.02 5.11 -2.32
C ASP A 139 -23.86 4.46 -1.55
N ILE A 140 -23.76 3.14 -1.59
CA ILE A 140 -22.67 2.37 -1.01
C ILE A 140 -21.35 2.68 -1.75
N TYR A 141 -21.38 2.63 -3.09
CA TYR A 141 -20.22 2.99 -3.92
C TYR A 141 -19.75 4.41 -3.60
N ASN A 142 -20.64 5.40 -3.68
CA ASN A 142 -20.27 6.80 -3.45
C ASN A 142 -19.69 7.02 -2.06
N LYS A 143 -20.29 6.42 -1.03
CA LYS A 143 -19.85 6.51 0.35
C LYS A 143 -18.41 5.98 0.52
N TYR A 144 -18.18 4.75 0.15
CA TYR A 144 -16.90 4.11 0.41
C TYR A 144 -15.78 4.61 -0.52
N ARG A 145 -16.14 5.02 -1.73
CA ARG A 145 -15.20 5.70 -2.62
C ARG A 145 -14.73 7.03 -2.05
N ALA A 146 -15.67 7.88 -1.64
CA ALA A 146 -15.35 9.16 -1.03
C ALA A 146 -14.52 8.99 0.26
N GLU A 147 -14.92 8.07 1.14
CA GLU A 147 -14.17 7.74 2.36
C GLU A 147 -12.73 7.35 2.06
N THR A 148 -12.51 6.45 1.09
CA THR A 148 -11.17 5.99 0.71
C THR A 148 -10.33 7.10 0.10
N VAL A 149 -10.93 7.95 -0.74
CA VAL A 149 -10.24 9.11 -1.34
C VAL A 149 -9.82 10.12 -0.26
N ILE A 150 -10.70 10.41 0.69
CA ILE A 150 -10.40 11.33 1.81
C ILE A 150 -9.29 10.72 2.70
N LEU A 151 -9.31 9.42 2.96
CA LEU A 151 -8.24 8.73 3.68
C LEU A 151 -6.89 8.85 2.95
N ARG A 152 -6.86 8.72 1.63
CA ARG A 152 -5.67 8.97 0.82
C ARG A 152 -5.16 10.39 0.98
N CYS A 153 -6.06 11.39 0.98
CA CYS A 153 -5.72 12.78 1.23
C CYS A 153 -5.11 12.98 2.62
N PHE A 154 -5.59 12.26 3.63
CA PHE A 154 -4.99 12.27 4.97
C PHE A 154 -3.54 11.74 4.94
N TYR A 155 -3.26 10.63 4.26
CA TYR A 155 -1.89 10.13 4.09
C TYR A 155 -1.00 11.16 3.38
N TYR A 156 -1.50 11.81 2.34
CA TYR A 156 -0.76 12.88 1.67
C TYR A 156 -0.52 14.09 2.57
N SER A 157 -1.41 14.42 3.49
CA SER A 157 -1.19 15.49 4.46
C SER A 157 0.01 15.19 5.38
N ILE A 158 0.22 13.93 5.75
CA ILE A 158 1.39 13.50 6.53
C ILE A 158 2.67 13.65 5.70
N LEU A 159 2.66 13.22 4.43
CA LEU A 159 3.82 13.39 3.55
C LEU A 159 4.13 14.87 3.30
N LEU A 160 3.10 15.69 3.11
CA LEU A 160 3.22 17.12 2.91
C LEU A 160 3.88 17.81 4.12
N ASP A 161 3.49 17.41 5.33
CA ASP A 161 4.00 17.98 6.57
C ASP A 161 5.45 17.56 6.82
N LEU A 162 5.73 16.26 6.79
CA LEU A 162 7.03 15.72 7.18
C LEU A 162 8.10 15.80 6.08
N PHE A 163 7.73 15.66 4.81
CA PHE A 163 8.69 15.54 3.70
C PHE A 163 8.59 16.66 2.66
N GLY A 164 7.49 17.39 2.61
CA GLY A 164 7.32 18.54 1.73
C GLY A 164 7.08 18.17 0.28
N ASN A 165 8.12 18.14 -0.55
CA ASN A 165 8.01 17.76 -1.96
C ASN A 165 8.02 16.26 -2.11
N VAL A 166 6.92 15.67 -2.57
CA VAL A 166 6.78 14.22 -2.73
C VAL A 166 6.07 13.90 -4.05
N PRO A 167 6.23 12.69 -4.62
CA PRO A 167 5.41 12.26 -5.76
C PRO A 167 3.93 12.24 -5.38
N TYR A 168 3.06 12.70 -6.29
CA TYR A 168 1.60 12.56 -6.17
C TYR A 168 1.10 11.52 -7.14
N ILE A 169 0.56 10.43 -6.63
CA ILE A 169 0.03 9.28 -7.38
C ILE A 169 -1.37 8.99 -6.86
N ASP A 170 -2.38 9.19 -7.68
CA ASP A 170 -3.80 9.00 -7.34
C ASP A 170 -4.48 7.91 -8.16
N THR A 171 -3.69 7.16 -8.92
CA THR A 171 -4.12 6.02 -9.73
C THR A 171 -3.45 4.74 -9.26
N TYR A 172 -4.08 3.60 -9.56
CA TYR A 172 -3.51 2.27 -9.37
C TYR A 172 -3.10 1.71 -10.73
N GLU A 173 -1.79 1.52 -10.93
CA GLU A 173 -1.22 0.96 -12.14
C GLU A 173 -0.32 -0.23 -11.79
N SER A 174 -0.32 -1.25 -12.63
CA SER A 174 0.49 -2.46 -12.42
C SER A 174 2.00 -2.21 -12.60
N GLU A 175 2.36 -1.18 -13.36
CA GLU A 175 3.75 -0.77 -13.58
C GLU A 175 3.90 0.72 -13.23
N ILE A 176 4.46 0.99 -12.05
CA ILE A 176 4.76 2.36 -11.65
C ILE A 176 6.12 2.75 -12.21
N THR A 177 6.13 3.61 -13.20
CA THR A 177 7.32 4.35 -13.60
C THR A 177 7.62 5.44 -12.58
N ALA A 178 8.89 5.81 -12.42
CA ALA A 178 9.30 6.84 -11.46
C ALA A 178 8.49 8.13 -11.68
N SER A 179 7.69 8.51 -10.69
CA SER A 179 6.92 9.76 -10.71
C SER A 179 7.79 10.93 -10.26
N PRO A 180 7.74 12.08 -10.96
CA PRO A 180 8.43 13.28 -10.52
C PRO A 180 7.88 13.78 -9.19
N GLN A 181 8.70 14.49 -8.44
CA GLN A 181 8.24 15.16 -7.23
C GLN A 181 7.29 16.29 -7.57
N THR A 182 6.18 16.36 -6.83
CA THR A 182 5.25 17.49 -6.82
C THR A 182 5.72 18.49 -5.77
N SER A 183 5.69 19.76 -6.09
CA SER A 183 6.08 20.81 -5.12
C SER A 183 5.10 20.86 -3.95
N ARG A 184 5.58 21.25 -2.76
CA ARG A 184 4.75 21.36 -1.54
C ARG A 184 3.49 22.22 -1.74
N PRO A 185 3.55 23.42 -2.36
CA PRO A 185 2.35 24.23 -2.61
C PRO A 185 1.36 23.56 -3.58
N GLU A 186 1.86 22.91 -4.63
CA GLU A 186 1.03 22.20 -5.58
C GLU A 186 0.36 20.96 -4.95
N LEU A 187 1.12 20.20 -4.16
CA LEU A 187 0.59 19.06 -3.42
C LEU A 187 -0.49 19.49 -2.43
N TYR A 188 -0.27 20.58 -1.71
CA TYR A 188 -1.27 21.15 -0.80
C TYR A 188 -2.57 21.46 -1.56
N GLN A 189 -2.49 22.12 -2.71
CA GLN A 189 -3.68 22.45 -3.49
C GLN A 189 -4.39 21.19 -3.99
N LYS A 190 -3.65 20.19 -4.50
CA LYS A 190 -4.22 18.91 -4.92
C LYS A 190 -4.97 18.19 -3.79
N VAL A 191 -4.42 18.20 -2.59
CA VAL A 191 -5.05 17.59 -1.40
C VAL A 191 -6.32 18.34 -1.03
N VAL A 192 -6.30 19.67 -1.01
CA VAL A 192 -7.48 20.49 -0.70
C VAL A 192 -8.59 20.28 -1.72
N ASP A 193 -8.26 20.36 -3.01
CA ASP A 193 -9.22 20.19 -4.10
C ASP A 193 -9.85 18.77 -4.03
N CYS A 194 -9.00 17.75 -3.82
CA CYS A 194 -9.45 16.38 -3.69
C CYS A 194 -10.43 16.18 -2.51
N ILE A 195 -10.21 16.82 -1.37
CA ILE A 195 -11.13 16.76 -0.23
C ILE A 195 -12.44 17.46 -0.59
N LEU A 196 -12.39 18.66 -1.17
CA LEU A 196 -13.59 19.44 -1.51
C LEU A 196 -14.46 18.73 -2.55
N ASP A 197 -13.86 18.03 -3.50
CA ASP A 197 -14.57 17.31 -4.56
C ASP A 197 -15.24 16.01 -4.05
N ASN A 198 -14.87 15.52 -2.86
CA ASN A 198 -15.36 14.27 -2.29
C ASN A 198 -16.11 14.45 -0.95
N MET A 199 -16.48 15.69 -0.59
CA MET A 199 -17.35 16.00 0.56
C MET A 199 -18.81 16.09 0.09
#